data_cbb5fdd6084c2e607a87e757287e8c13
#
_entry.id   cbb5fdd6084c2e607a87e757287e8c13
#
_cell.length_a   1.000
_cell.length_b   1.000
_cell.length_c   1.000
_cell.angle_alpha   90.00
_cell.angle_beta   90.00
_cell.angle_gamma   90.00
#
_symmetry.space_group_name_H-M   'P 1'
#
loop_
_entity.id
_entity.type
_entity.pdbx_description
1 polymer ?
#
loop_
_entity_poly.entity_id
_entity_poly.type
_entity_poly.pdbx_seq_one_letter_code
_entity_poly.pdbx_strand_id
1 'polypeptide(L)'
;MPVTRNVAWDGRLESFKGRDTVQYVLAAASMASACAACRAPLEPGEPLSLLVNVTESTAPDGTKYVTFTDCVCHSGCSGPGLSVERGPWAPSELTPVAARMVLTQDSDGVKGRPVPVLAYTLVPVVAFREGGGDLTSALVSVLLFHGFQLALGPDLGGIVGDVAETAASCTVAVDPQGLVTFSIGGRLLFRDRLRPENPDDALWMEAVRSGEHVLVISGDNLFITSGGLDLRHAAAQGTLVIGAVRVHRQAPRFAG
;
A
#
# COMPACT_ATOMS: atom_id res chain seq x y z
N MET A 1 24.22 -18.61 1.99
CA MET A 1 22.93 -17.92 2.12
C MET A 1 23.20 -16.53 2.66
N PRO A 2 22.76 -15.47 2.00
CA PRO A 2 22.90 -14.14 2.54
C PRO A 2 22.03 -13.95 3.79
N VAL A 3 22.51 -13.12 4.73
CA VAL A 3 21.82 -12.79 5.98
C VAL A 3 21.94 -11.29 6.22
N THR A 4 20.84 -10.65 6.59
CA THR A 4 20.86 -9.26 7.08
C THR A 4 20.23 -9.19 8.46
N ARG A 5 20.90 -8.52 9.41
CA ARG A 5 20.57 -8.56 10.83
C ARG A 5 20.42 -10.01 11.30
N ASN A 6 19.19 -10.50 11.49
CA ASN A 6 18.90 -11.87 11.92
C ASN A 6 18.05 -12.65 10.90
N VAL A 7 17.85 -12.13 9.67
CA VAL A 7 17.00 -12.74 8.64
C VAL A 7 17.85 -13.32 7.52
N ALA A 8 17.72 -14.62 7.27
CA ALA A 8 18.34 -15.31 6.13
C ALA A 8 17.36 -15.39 4.95
N TRP A 9 17.89 -15.31 3.72
CA TRP A 9 17.10 -15.47 2.49
C TRP A 9 17.83 -16.27 1.41
N ASP A 10 17.11 -16.70 0.38
CA ASP A 10 17.72 -17.34 -0.79
C ASP A 10 18.37 -16.29 -1.69
N GLY A 11 19.65 -16.41 -2.01
CA GLY A 11 20.41 -15.44 -2.81
C GLY A 11 19.86 -15.22 -4.22
N ARG A 12 19.08 -16.17 -4.75
CA ARG A 12 18.39 -15.99 -6.05
C ARG A 12 17.37 -14.86 -6.03
N LEU A 13 16.91 -14.42 -4.86
CA LEU A 13 16.01 -13.27 -4.72
C LEU A 13 16.62 -11.98 -5.30
N GLU A 14 17.95 -11.87 -5.26
CA GLU A 14 18.68 -10.73 -5.83
C GLU A 14 18.48 -10.59 -7.35
N SER A 15 18.22 -11.68 -8.06
CA SER A 15 17.91 -11.64 -9.50
C SER A 15 16.54 -11.00 -9.80
N PHE A 16 15.66 -10.91 -8.80
CA PHE A 16 14.35 -10.27 -8.90
C PHE A 16 14.35 -8.85 -8.32
N LYS A 17 14.92 -8.66 -7.14
CA LYS A 17 14.84 -7.40 -6.39
C LYS A 17 16.10 -6.53 -6.56
N GLY A 18 17.17 -7.05 -7.15
CA GLY A 18 18.41 -6.31 -7.36
C GLY A 18 18.95 -5.71 -6.05
N ARG A 19 19.34 -4.44 -6.09
CA ARG A 19 19.85 -3.69 -4.92
C ARG A 19 18.82 -3.50 -3.79
N ASP A 20 17.54 -3.66 -4.08
CA ASP A 20 16.47 -3.46 -3.08
C ASP A 20 16.18 -4.72 -2.27
N THR A 21 16.89 -5.83 -2.55
CA THR A 21 16.69 -7.12 -1.87
C THR A 21 16.77 -7.01 -0.35
N VAL A 22 17.79 -6.33 0.17
CA VAL A 22 17.97 -6.17 1.63
C VAL A 22 16.82 -5.41 2.26
N GLN A 23 16.36 -4.34 1.62
CA GLN A 23 15.22 -3.54 2.10
C GLN A 23 13.93 -4.36 2.08
N TYR A 24 13.69 -5.12 1.00
CA TYR A 24 12.54 -6.03 0.90
C TYR A 24 12.54 -7.07 2.02
N VAL A 25 13.69 -7.72 2.29
CA VAL A 25 13.85 -8.72 3.35
C VAL A 25 13.55 -8.14 4.73
N LEU A 26 14.08 -6.94 5.01
CA LEU A 26 13.84 -6.24 6.28
C LEU A 26 12.39 -5.80 6.43
N ALA A 27 11.74 -5.36 5.34
CA ALA A 27 10.34 -5.00 5.33
C ALA A 27 9.47 -6.21 5.66
N ALA A 28 9.63 -7.33 4.94
CA ALA A 28 8.89 -8.55 5.18
C ALA A 28 9.03 -9.04 6.63
N ALA A 29 10.25 -9.05 7.17
CA ALA A 29 10.49 -9.46 8.54
C ALA A 29 9.86 -8.52 9.59
N SER A 30 9.83 -7.21 9.33
CA SER A 30 9.22 -6.23 10.25
C SER A 30 7.69 -6.29 10.27
N MET A 31 7.09 -6.80 9.21
CA MET A 31 5.63 -6.97 9.08
C MET A 31 5.13 -8.26 9.72
N ALA A 32 6.00 -9.26 9.87
CA ALA A 32 5.61 -10.55 10.40
C ALA A 32 5.59 -10.52 11.94
N SER A 33 4.46 -10.86 12.54
CA SER A 33 4.28 -10.97 13.99
C SER A 33 4.34 -12.41 14.50
N ALA A 34 4.15 -13.40 13.61
CA ALA A 34 4.14 -14.82 13.97
C ALA A 34 4.81 -15.66 12.88
N CYS A 35 5.45 -16.72 13.29
CA CYS A 35 6.06 -17.69 12.41
C CYS A 35 5.00 -18.38 11.53
N ALA A 36 5.17 -18.37 10.22
CA ALA A 36 4.23 -18.98 9.29
C ALA A 36 4.11 -20.51 9.48
N ALA A 37 5.16 -21.17 9.95
CA ALA A 37 5.17 -22.62 10.16
C ALA A 37 4.56 -23.04 11.49
N CYS A 38 5.01 -22.49 12.63
CA CYS A 38 4.58 -22.94 13.96
C CYS A 38 3.54 -22.02 14.62
N ARG A 39 3.24 -20.85 14.03
CA ARG A 39 2.31 -19.85 14.53
C ARG A 39 2.71 -19.16 15.86
N ALA A 40 3.86 -19.49 16.41
CA ALA A 40 4.38 -18.79 17.58
C ALA A 40 4.83 -17.36 17.21
N PRO A 41 4.78 -16.42 18.17
CA PRO A 41 5.29 -15.07 17.95
C PRO A 41 6.75 -15.07 17.47
N LEU A 42 7.12 -14.09 16.68
CA LEU A 42 8.50 -13.82 16.26
C LEU A 42 9.10 -12.79 17.21
N GLU A 43 10.09 -13.19 18.00
CA GLU A 43 10.73 -12.31 18.98
C GLU A 43 11.88 -11.51 18.35
N PRO A 44 12.12 -10.27 18.81
CA PRO A 44 13.23 -9.46 18.32
C PRO A 44 14.59 -10.14 18.53
N GLY A 45 15.38 -10.23 17.47
CA GLY A 45 16.75 -10.79 17.54
C GLY A 45 16.84 -12.31 17.32
N GLU A 46 15.74 -13.03 17.25
CA GLU A 46 15.75 -14.45 16.89
C GLU A 46 16.19 -14.65 15.43
N PRO A 47 16.88 -15.77 15.13
CA PRO A 47 17.23 -16.11 13.76
C PRO A 47 15.97 -16.45 12.96
N LEU A 48 15.78 -15.72 11.86
CA LEU A 48 14.61 -15.84 10.98
C LEU A 48 15.01 -16.28 9.58
N SER A 49 14.07 -16.86 8.86
CA SER A 49 14.18 -17.24 7.46
C SER A 49 13.04 -16.63 6.67
N LEU A 50 13.35 -16.01 5.53
CA LEU A 50 12.37 -15.52 4.57
C LEU A 50 12.16 -16.58 3.48
N LEU A 51 10.91 -16.97 3.27
CA LEU A 51 10.47 -17.79 2.15
C LEU A 51 9.69 -16.87 1.20
N VAL A 52 10.05 -16.92 -0.09
CA VAL A 52 9.40 -16.11 -1.11
C VAL A 52 8.88 -17.02 -2.22
N ASN A 53 7.63 -16.85 -2.58
CA ASN A 53 7.06 -17.41 -3.80
C ASN A 53 6.89 -16.29 -4.82
N VAL A 54 7.49 -16.49 -5.99
CA VAL A 54 7.42 -15.59 -7.15
C VAL A 54 6.51 -16.24 -8.18
N THR A 55 5.41 -15.59 -8.50
CA THR A 55 4.52 -16.03 -9.58
C THR A 55 4.73 -15.13 -10.80
N GLU A 56 5.24 -15.73 -11.88
CA GLU A 56 5.32 -15.07 -13.19
C GLU A 56 4.03 -15.32 -13.97
N SER A 57 3.41 -14.26 -14.46
CA SER A 57 2.18 -14.34 -15.26
C SER A 57 2.28 -13.43 -16.49
N THR A 58 1.48 -13.74 -17.51
CA THR A 58 1.40 -12.90 -18.72
C THR A 58 -0.05 -12.49 -18.94
N ALA A 59 -0.29 -11.19 -19.00
CA ALA A 59 -1.60 -10.65 -19.32
C ALA A 59 -1.96 -10.85 -20.80
N PRO A 60 -3.24 -10.71 -21.19
CA PRO A 60 -3.68 -10.87 -22.57
C PRO A 60 -3.00 -9.93 -23.59
N ASP A 61 -2.53 -8.78 -23.13
CA ASP A 61 -1.78 -7.80 -23.96
C ASP A 61 -0.29 -8.14 -24.11
N GLY A 62 0.17 -9.26 -23.53
CA GLY A 62 1.55 -9.70 -23.53
C GLY A 62 2.43 -9.13 -22.42
N THR A 63 1.90 -8.26 -21.58
CA THR A 63 2.64 -7.71 -20.43
C THR A 63 2.98 -8.80 -19.42
N LYS A 64 4.25 -8.88 -19.04
CA LYS A 64 4.73 -9.84 -18.04
C LYS A 64 4.68 -9.23 -16.65
N TYR A 65 3.92 -9.85 -15.79
CA TYR A 65 3.79 -9.48 -14.39
C TYR A 65 4.50 -10.48 -13.48
N VAL A 66 4.99 -9.98 -12.36
CA VAL A 66 5.62 -10.76 -11.31
C VAL A 66 4.95 -10.41 -9.99
N THR A 67 4.44 -11.41 -9.31
CA THR A 67 3.80 -11.26 -8.00
C THR A 67 4.68 -11.92 -6.94
N PHE A 68 4.87 -11.24 -5.82
CA PHE A 68 5.65 -11.73 -4.70
C PHE A 68 4.73 -12.03 -3.53
N THR A 69 4.77 -13.25 -3.04
CA THR A 69 4.17 -13.64 -1.77
C THR A 69 5.27 -14.14 -0.86
N ASP A 70 5.35 -13.59 0.33
CA ASP A 70 6.38 -13.96 1.29
C ASP A 70 5.81 -14.40 2.63
N CYS A 71 6.61 -15.16 3.36
CA CYS A 71 6.34 -15.49 4.74
C CYS A 71 7.65 -15.62 5.52
N VAL A 72 7.58 -15.32 6.82
CA VAL A 72 8.70 -15.36 7.74
C VAL A 72 8.53 -16.50 8.72
N CYS A 73 9.60 -17.26 8.91
CA CYS A 73 9.65 -18.37 9.85
C CYS A 73 10.85 -18.22 10.79
N HIS A 74 10.79 -18.84 11.97
CA HIS A 74 12.00 -19.12 12.73
C HIS A 74 12.93 -19.98 11.86
N SER A 75 14.23 -19.72 11.87
CA SER A 75 15.20 -20.50 11.08
C SER A 75 15.24 -21.99 11.45
N GLY A 76 14.85 -22.33 12.68
CA GLY A 76 14.69 -23.71 13.12
C GLY A 76 13.40 -24.40 12.62
N CYS A 77 12.39 -23.64 12.18
CA CYS A 77 11.14 -24.19 11.64
C CYS A 77 11.20 -24.41 10.13
N SER A 78 11.86 -23.52 9.42
CA SER A 78 12.07 -23.62 7.98
C SER A 78 13.31 -22.85 7.56
N GLY A 79 14.08 -23.39 6.64
CA GLY A 79 15.17 -22.66 6.00
C GLY A 79 14.66 -21.62 5.01
N PRO A 80 15.52 -20.65 4.61
CA PRO A 80 15.15 -19.67 3.59
C PRO A 80 14.96 -20.34 2.22
N GLY A 81 13.99 -19.85 1.44
CA GLY A 81 13.64 -20.46 0.15
C GLY A 81 13.06 -19.46 -0.84
N LEU A 82 13.29 -19.76 -2.12
CA LEU A 82 12.67 -19.08 -3.24
C LEU A 82 12.07 -20.12 -4.18
N SER A 83 10.76 -20.08 -4.37
CA SER A 83 10.06 -20.80 -5.45
C SER A 83 9.66 -19.82 -6.54
N VAL A 84 9.78 -20.26 -7.79
CA VAL A 84 9.33 -19.50 -8.96
C VAL A 84 8.34 -20.36 -9.73
N GLU A 85 7.14 -19.87 -9.85
CA GLU A 85 6.04 -20.56 -10.52
C GLU A 85 5.52 -19.73 -11.69
N ARG A 86 4.93 -20.40 -12.68
CA ARG A 86 4.20 -19.74 -13.76
C ARG A 86 2.72 -20.00 -13.55
N GLY A 87 1.95 -18.93 -13.50
CA GLY A 87 0.52 -18.98 -13.28
C GLY A 87 -0.27 -18.10 -14.24
N PRO A 88 -1.59 -18.26 -14.30
CA PRO A 88 -2.44 -17.33 -15.02
C PRO A 88 -2.37 -15.94 -14.37
N TRP A 89 -2.58 -14.91 -15.18
CA TRP A 89 -2.81 -13.57 -14.64
C TRP A 89 -4.15 -13.54 -13.90
N ALA A 90 -4.12 -13.37 -12.59
CA ALA A 90 -5.28 -13.41 -11.71
C ALA A 90 -5.41 -12.14 -10.86
N PRO A 91 -5.80 -10.99 -11.46
CA PRO A 91 -5.95 -9.73 -10.74
C PRO A 91 -7.04 -9.78 -9.65
N SER A 92 -7.96 -10.75 -9.72
CA SER A 92 -8.98 -10.99 -8.70
C SER A 92 -8.43 -11.50 -7.36
N GLU A 93 -7.19 -11.96 -7.32
CA GLU A 93 -6.50 -12.40 -6.10
C GLU A 93 -5.87 -11.24 -5.32
N LEU A 94 -5.83 -10.05 -5.93
CA LEU A 94 -5.32 -8.86 -5.26
C LEU A 94 -6.34 -8.37 -4.22
N THR A 95 -5.87 -8.23 -2.99
CA THR A 95 -6.67 -7.75 -1.87
C THR A 95 -6.34 -6.29 -1.58
N PRO A 96 -7.31 -5.37 -1.67
CA PRO A 96 -7.12 -4.01 -1.24
C PRO A 96 -7.01 -3.94 0.28
N VAL A 97 -6.00 -3.24 0.77
CA VAL A 97 -5.83 -2.90 2.19
C VAL A 97 -5.86 -1.39 2.31
N ALA A 98 -6.68 -0.88 3.21
CA ALA A 98 -6.81 0.56 3.39
C ALA A 98 -7.03 0.94 4.86
N ALA A 99 -6.59 2.15 5.21
CA ALA A 99 -6.91 2.81 6.46
C ALA A 99 -7.31 4.26 6.23
N ARG A 100 -8.10 4.80 7.13
CA ARG A 100 -8.55 6.18 7.12
C ARG A 100 -8.03 6.88 8.36
N MET A 101 -7.61 8.11 8.21
CA MET A 101 -7.20 8.98 9.31
C MET A 101 -7.46 10.44 8.99
N VAL A 102 -7.43 11.28 10.00
CA VAL A 102 -7.50 12.73 9.82
C VAL A 102 -6.19 13.30 10.33
N LEU A 103 -5.52 14.05 9.47
CA LEU A 103 -4.34 14.84 9.84
C LEU A 103 -4.78 16.26 10.21
N THR A 104 -4.20 16.82 11.24
CA THR A 104 -4.37 18.22 11.61
C THR A 104 -3.05 18.92 11.32
N GLN A 105 -3.07 19.87 10.39
CA GLN A 105 -1.90 20.66 10.09
C GLN A 105 -1.94 21.92 10.97
N ASP A 106 -1.15 21.94 12.02
CA ASP A 106 -0.99 23.13 12.84
C ASP A 106 0.01 24.09 12.17
N SER A 107 -0.46 25.23 11.71
CA SER A 107 0.38 26.30 11.16
C SER A 107 0.38 27.48 12.13
N ASP A 108 1.52 27.80 12.72
CA ASP A 108 1.79 29.01 13.51
C ASP A 108 0.73 29.35 14.59
N GLY A 109 0.27 28.33 15.34
CA GLY A 109 -0.67 28.54 16.45
C GLY A 109 -2.13 28.71 16.05
N VAL A 110 -2.45 28.57 14.76
CA VAL A 110 -3.82 28.48 14.25
C VAL A 110 -4.18 27.00 14.12
N LYS A 111 -5.31 26.58 14.73
CA LYS A 111 -5.83 25.20 14.53
C LYS A 111 -6.00 24.97 13.03
N GLY A 112 -5.19 24.09 12.50
CA GLY A 112 -5.20 23.74 11.10
C GLY A 112 -6.52 23.07 10.68
N ARG A 113 -6.82 23.17 9.41
CA ARG A 113 -7.96 22.48 8.82
C ARG A 113 -7.71 20.95 8.87
N PRO A 114 -8.68 20.15 9.31
CA PRO A 114 -8.56 18.71 9.25
C PRO A 114 -8.49 18.22 7.80
N VAL A 115 -7.47 17.42 7.48
CA VAL A 115 -7.25 16.84 6.16
C VAL A 115 -7.62 15.35 6.23
N PRO A 116 -8.67 14.91 5.52
CA PRO A 116 -9.01 13.50 5.46
C PRO A 116 -7.99 12.73 4.62
N VAL A 117 -7.48 11.64 5.15
CA VAL A 117 -6.49 10.77 4.50
C VAL A 117 -7.07 9.39 4.27
N LEU A 118 -6.84 8.83 3.08
CA LEU A 118 -7.05 7.44 2.74
C LEU A 118 -5.69 6.82 2.39
N ALA A 119 -5.16 5.97 3.27
CA ALA A 119 -4.04 5.11 2.97
C ALA A 119 -4.53 3.87 2.23
N TYR A 120 -3.89 3.51 1.11
CA TYR A 120 -4.34 2.41 0.24
C TYR A 120 -3.15 1.64 -0.33
N THR A 121 -3.21 0.32 -0.31
CA THR A 121 -2.25 -0.56 -0.97
C THR A 121 -2.94 -1.84 -1.48
N LEU A 122 -2.24 -2.58 -2.32
CA LEU A 122 -2.67 -3.91 -2.81
C LEU A 122 -1.73 -4.99 -2.28
N VAL A 123 -2.31 -6.11 -1.89
CA VAL A 123 -1.58 -7.29 -1.43
C VAL A 123 -2.05 -8.51 -2.22
N PRO A 124 -1.14 -9.32 -2.77
CA PRO A 124 0.32 -9.14 -2.82
C PRO A 124 0.76 -8.00 -3.76
N VAL A 125 2.01 -7.56 -3.61
CA VAL A 125 2.62 -6.57 -4.51
C VAL A 125 2.77 -7.14 -5.90
N VAL A 126 2.31 -6.40 -6.91
CA VAL A 126 2.44 -6.75 -8.32
C VAL A 126 3.44 -5.81 -8.99
N ALA A 127 4.42 -6.39 -9.63
CA ALA A 127 5.40 -5.66 -10.43
C ALA A 127 5.38 -6.16 -11.88
N PHE A 128 5.91 -5.35 -12.80
CA PHE A 128 6.16 -5.75 -14.17
C PHE A 128 7.57 -5.33 -14.57
N ARG A 129 8.09 -5.94 -15.64
CA ARG A 129 9.42 -5.64 -16.17
C ARG A 129 9.29 -5.14 -17.60
N GLU A 130 9.77 -3.95 -17.84
CA GLU A 130 9.87 -3.39 -19.19
C GLU A 130 11.24 -3.70 -19.79
N GLY A 131 11.25 -4.34 -20.96
CA GLY A 131 12.44 -4.41 -21.85
C GLY A 131 13.74 -4.91 -21.24
N GLY A 132 13.71 -5.70 -20.16
CA GLY A 132 14.91 -6.18 -19.48
C GLY A 132 15.43 -5.26 -18.36
N GLY A 133 14.69 -4.20 -18.02
CA GLY A 133 14.97 -3.31 -16.90
C GLY A 133 14.64 -3.87 -15.51
N ASP A 134 14.68 -3.02 -14.51
CA ASP A 134 14.29 -3.32 -13.14
C ASP A 134 12.78 -3.60 -13.04
N LEU A 135 12.36 -4.25 -11.96
CA LEU A 135 10.95 -4.44 -11.68
C LEU A 135 10.32 -3.11 -11.25
N THR A 136 9.19 -2.80 -11.87
CA THR A 136 8.41 -1.58 -11.61
C THR A 136 7.08 -1.95 -10.97
N SER A 137 6.70 -1.26 -9.90
CA SER A 137 5.40 -1.46 -9.26
C SER A 137 4.25 -1.15 -10.21
N ALA A 138 3.32 -2.09 -10.37
CA ALA A 138 2.15 -1.89 -11.20
C ALA A 138 1.19 -0.86 -10.58
N LEU A 139 0.99 -0.91 -9.26
CA LEU A 139 0.13 0.04 -8.54
C LEU A 139 0.67 1.47 -8.65
N VAL A 140 1.96 1.64 -8.33
CA VAL A 140 2.62 2.96 -8.36
C VAL A 140 2.59 3.55 -9.75
N SER A 141 2.88 2.75 -10.79
CA SER A 141 2.85 3.20 -12.19
C SER A 141 1.47 3.71 -12.62
N VAL A 142 0.41 2.99 -12.25
CA VAL A 142 -0.96 3.43 -12.52
C VAL A 142 -1.27 4.74 -11.80
N LEU A 143 -0.89 4.86 -10.52
CA LEU A 143 -1.14 6.07 -9.74
C LEU A 143 -0.40 7.28 -10.31
N LEU A 144 0.89 7.13 -10.64
CA LEU A 144 1.69 8.19 -11.28
C LEU A 144 1.10 8.63 -12.61
N PHE A 145 0.63 7.69 -13.44
CA PHE A 145 -0.05 8.00 -14.70
C PHE A 145 -1.29 8.86 -14.50
N HIS A 146 -1.95 8.72 -13.35
CA HIS A 146 -3.14 9.50 -12.97
C HIS A 146 -2.84 10.74 -12.13
N GLY A 147 -1.58 11.21 -12.13
CA GLY A 147 -1.19 12.50 -11.54
C GLY A 147 -0.82 12.44 -10.06
N PHE A 148 -0.67 11.26 -9.49
CA PHE A 148 -0.03 11.13 -8.18
C PHE A 148 1.45 11.50 -8.27
N GLN A 149 2.03 11.90 -7.16
CA GLN A 149 3.43 12.29 -7.05
C GLN A 149 4.21 11.34 -6.15
N LEU A 150 5.48 11.10 -6.45
CA LEU A 150 6.38 10.39 -5.56
C LEU A 150 6.66 11.24 -4.31
N ALA A 151 6.51 10.64 -3.14
CA ALA A 151 6.96 11.23 -1.89
C ALA A 151 8.35 10.71 -1.54
N LEU A 152 9.30 11.63 -1.38
CA LEU A 152 10.72 11.30 -1.13
C LEU A 152 11.03 10.98 0.34
N GLY A 153 10.06 11.13 1.22
CA GLY A 153 10.23 10.88 2.65
C GLY A 153 8.93 10.43 3.33
N PRO A 154 9.02 9.83 4.50
CA PRO A 154 7.87 9.31 5.24
C PRO A 154 7.17 10.36 6.11
N ASP A 155 7.63 11.62 6.09
CA ASP A 155 7.07 12.68 6.93
C ASP A 155 5.74 13.20 6.40
N LEU A 156 4.66 12.82 7.06
CA LEU A 156 3.31 13.25 6.72
C LEU A 156 3.10 14.76 6.85
N GLY A 157 3.81 15.43 7.77
CA GLY A 157 3.69 16.87 7.95
C GLY A 157 4.18 17.67 6.75
N GLY A 158 5.34 17.27 6.19
CA GLY A 158 5.88 17.85 4.96
C GLY A 158 5.07 17.47 3.70
N ILE A 159 4.44 16.31 3.72
CA ILE A 159 3.67 15.79 2.57
C ILE A 159 2.38 16.60 2.34
N VAL A 160 1.69 17.03 3.40
CA VAL A 160 0.36 17.66 3.29
C VAL A 160 0.41 19.07 2.67
N GLY A 161 1.56 19.77 2.75
CA GLY A 161 1.69 21.17 2.30
C GLY A 161 1.70 21.37 0.78
N ASP A 162 2.22 20.40 0.01
CA ASP A 162 2.56 20.57 -1.41
C ASP A 162 1.95 19.52 -2.35
N VAL A 163 0.85 18.87 -1.93
CA VAL A 163 0.24 17.80 -2.74
C VAL A 163 -0.54 18.37 -3.92
N ALA A 164 -0.16 17.97 -5.13
CA ALA A 164 -0.91 18.32 -6.32
C ALA A 164 -2.24 17.58 -6.42
N GLU A 165 -3.22 18.23 -7.04
CA GLU A 165 -4.48 17.61 -7.41
C GLU A 165 -4.24 16.54 -8.49
N THR A 166 -4.82 15.36 -8.29
CA THR A 166 -4.72 14.25 -9.26
C THR A 166 -5.59 14.51 -10.49
N ALA A 167 -5.42 13.67 -11.52
CA ALA A 167 -6.28 13.73 -12.70
C ALA A 167 -7.77 13.56 -12.32
N ALA A 168 -8.65 14.22 -13.06
CA ALA A 168 -10.11 14.16 -12.85
C ALA A 168 -10.69 12.73 -12.96
N SER A 169 -9.92 11.78 -13.51
CA SER A 169 -10.26 10.36 -13.53
C SER A 169 -10.10 9.65 -12.19
N CYS A 170 -9.45 10.29 -11.20
CA CYS A 170 -9.35 9.80 -9.82
C CYS A 170 -10.46 10.41 -8.99
N THR A 171 -11.23 9.56 -8.31
CA THR A 171 -12.37 10.04 -7.52
C THR A 171 -12.50 9.28 -6.20
N VAL A 172 -12.78 10.02 -5.13
CA VAL A 172 -13.29 9.46 -3.89
C VAL A 172 -14.76 9.88 -3.78
N ALA A 173 -15.67 8.92 -3.66
CA ALA A 173 -17.06 9.24 -3.44
C ALA A 173 -17.51 8.79 -2.04
N VAL A 174 -18.30 9.62 -1.40
CA VAL A 174 -18.90 9.32 -0.09
C VAL A 174 -20.41 9.58 -0.20
N ASP A 175 -21.19 8.53 0.05
CA ASP A 175 -22.64 8.66 0.06
C ASP A 175 -23.18 9.08 1.45
N PRO A 176 -24.44 9.51 1.54
CA PRO A 176 -25.04 9.88 2.83
C PRO A 176 -25.11 8.73 3.84
N GLN A 177 -25.07 7.49 3.40
CA GLN A 177 -25.09 6.28 4.23
C GLN A 177 -23.69 5.84 4.70
N GLY A 178 -22.66 6.63 4.41
CA GLY A 178 -21.29 6.38 4.80
C GLY A 178 -20.54 5.38 3.89
N LEU A 179 -21.07 5.06 2.72
CA LEU A 179 -20.32 4.25 1.76
C LEU A 179 -19.22 5.08 1.12
N VAL A 180 -17.98 4.66 1.30
CA VAL A 180 -16.79 5.26 0.68
C VAL A 180 -16.35 4.39 -0.48
N THR A 181 -16.04 5.03 -1.62
CA THR A 181 -15.43 4.37 -2.77
C THR A 181 -14.25 5.19 -3.27
N PHE A 182 -13.19 4.50 -3.69
CA PHE A 182 -12.06 5.09 -4.40
C PHE A 182 -11.96 4.43 -5.77
N SER A 183 -11.93 5.25 -6.82
CA SER A 183 -11.91 4.79 -8.21
C SER A 183 -10.88 5.55 -9.03
N ILE A 184 -10.29 4.87 -10.00
CA ILE A 184 -9.35 5.44 -10.99
C ILE A 184 -9.77 4.99 -12.38
N GLY A 185 -9.90 5.93 -13.33
CA GLY A 185 -10.29 5.62 -14.70
C GLY A 185 -11.63 4.89 -14.80
N GLY A 186 -12.56 5.15 -13.87
CA GLY A 186 -13.84 4.46 -13.78
C GLY A 186 -13.78 3.05 -13.16
N ARG A 187 -12.61 2.55 -12.78
CA ARG A 187 -12.44 1.27 -12.10
C ARG A 187 -12.45 1.47 -10.59
N LEU A 188 -13.29 0.72 -9.90
CA LEU A 188 -13.36 0.69 -8.44
C LEU A 188 -12.12 -0.03 -7.90
N LEU A 189 -11.33 0.66 -7.07
CA LEU A 189 -10.17 0.09 -6.39
C LEU A 189 -10.46 -0.27 -4.94
N PHE A 190 -11.31 0.52 -4.27
CA PHE A 190 -11.64 0.32 -2.87
C PHE A 190 -13.08 0.70 -2.59
N ARG A 191 -13.70 -0.05 -1.70
CA ARG A 191 -15.06 0.19 -1.20
C ARG A 191 -15.15 -0.24 0.25
N ASP A 192 -15.68 0.65 1.10
CA ASP A 192 -15.93 0.33 2.50
C ASP A 192 -17.11 1.14 3.03
N ARG A 193 -17.70 0.70 4.12
CA ARG A 193 -18.82 1.38 4.78
C ARG A 193 -18.37 1.92 6.14
N LEU A 194 -18.42 3.21 6.29
CA LEU A 194 -18.18 3.92 7.54
C LEU A 194 -19.34 3.72 8.50
N ARG A 195 -19.01 3.69 9.78
CA ARG A 195 -19.95 3.56 10.88
C ARG A 195 -20.02 4.90 11.62
N PRO A 196 -21.11 5.67 11.49
CA PRO A 196 -21.23 6.98 12.15
C PRO A 196 -21.08 6.92 13.67
N GLU A 197 -21.36 5.78 14.28
CA GLU A 197 -21.18 5.51 15.70
C GLU A 197 -19.71 5.30 16.12
N ASN A 198 -18.83 5.05 15.16
CA ASN A 198 -17.39 4.99 15.41
C ASN A 198 -16.83 6.42 15.36
N PRO A 199 -16.18 6.93 16.43
CA PRO A 199 -15.65 8.30 16.49
C PRO A 199 -14.67 8.63 15.35
N ASP A 200 -13.80 7.69 14.96
CA ASP A 200 -12.80 7.89 13.93
C ASP A 200 -13.46 8.01 12.54
N ASP A 201 -14.46 7.17 12.25
CA ASP A 201 -15.23 7.24 11.02
C ASP A 201 -16.06 8.54 10.96
N ALA A 202 -16.68 8.94 12.08
CA ALA A 202 -17.44 10.20 12.18
C ALA A 202 -16.53 11.41 11.93
N LEU A 203 -15.34 11.45 12.55
CA LEU A 203 -14.36 12.52 12.36
C LEU A 203 -13.88 12.59 10.89
N TRP A 204 -13.60 11.44 10.29
CA TRP A 204 -13.18 11.39 8.88
C TRP A 204 -14.28 11.87 7.93
N MET A 205 -15.53 11.44 8.15
CA MET A 205 -16.68 11.93 7.36
C MET A 205 -16.86 13.43 7.48
N GLU A 206 -16.68 13.99 8.68
CA GLU A 206 -16.78 15.44 8.90
C GLU A 206 -15.68 16.18 8.13
N ALA A 207 -14.43 15.69 8.18
CA ALA A 207 -13.32 16.25 7.44
C ALA A 207 -13.58 16.21 5.92
N VAL A 208 -14.13 15.10 5.38
CA VAL A 208 -14.50 15.00 3.97
C VAL A 208 -15.65 15.95 3.61
N ARG A 209 -16.64 16.13 4.48
CA ARG A 209 -17.76 17.08 4.23
C ARG A 209 -17.28 18.51 4.19
N SER A 210 -16.30 18.88 4.99
CA SER A 210 -15.74 20.23 5.05
C SER A 210 -14.70 20.50 3.96
N GLY A 211 -14.16 19.43 3.31
CA GLY A 211 -13.13 19.49 2.29
C GLY A 211 -13.63 19.26 0.87
N GLU A 212 -12.78 19.56 -0.11
CA GLU A 212 -13.01 19.24 -1.52
C GLU A 212 -12.19 18.03 -1.98
N HIS A 213 -11.17 17.66 -1.22
CA HIS A 213 -10.23 16.60 -1.54
C HIS A 213 -10.00 15.67 -0.35
N VAL A 214 -9.67 14.42 -0.69
CA VAL A 214 -9.07 13.43 0.22
C VAL A 214 -7.63 13.27 -0.19
N LEU A 215 -6.71 13.34 0.76
CA LEU A 215 -5.33 12.98 0.53
C LEU A 215 -5.23 11.44 0.44
N VAL A 216 -4.92 10.93 -0.73
CA VAL A 216 -4.67 9.50 -0.91
C VAL A 216 -3.18 9.25 -0.85
N ILE A 217 -2.76 8.38 0.07
CA ILE A 217 -1.39 7.91 0.25
C ILE A 217 -1.36 6.45 -0.16
N SER A 218 -0.47 6.11 -1.09
CA SER A 218 -0.39 4.75 -1.61
C SER A 218 1.06 4.34 -1.87
N GLY A 219 1.26 3.06 -2.10
CA GLY A 219 2.57 2.50 -2.41
C GLY A 219 2.65 1.01 -2.12
N ASP A 220 3.76 0.41 -2.51
CA ASP A 220 4.04 -0.98 -2.16
C ASP A 220 4.43 -1.08 -0.69
N ASN A 221 4.00 -2.14 -0.04
CA ASN A 221 4.38 -2.43 1.34
C ASN A 221 4.08 -1.28 2.33
N LEU A 222 2.95 -0.59 2.14
CA LEU A 222 2.42 0.27 3.18
C LEU A 222 2.01 -0.58 4.38
N PHE A 223 2.57 -0.24 5.53
CA PHE A 223 2.24 -0.94 6.76
C PHE A 223 1.06 -0.25 7.45
N ILE A 224 -0.11 -0.86 7.31
CA ILE A 224 -1.38 -0.37 7.87
C ILE A 224 -1.76 -1.26 9.03
N THR A 225 -1.75 -0.70 10.25
CA THR A 225 -2.15 -1.40 11.47
C THR A 225 -3.23 -0.62 12.21
N SER A 226 -3.83 -1.25 13.23
CA SER A 226 -4.70 -0.54 14.18
C SER A 226 -3.99 0.57 14.96
N GLY A 227 -2.66 0.54 15.02
CA GLY A 227 -1.83 1.54 15.71
C GLY A 227 -1.33 2.67 14.83
N GLY A 228 -1.56 2.62 13.51
CA GLY A 228 -1.11 3.68 12.60
C GLY A 228 -0.64 3.22 11.24
N LEU A 229 -0.06 4.15 10.52
CA LEU A 229 0.46 4.01 9.17
C LEU A 229 1.99 4.16 9.19
N ASP A 230 2.71 3.16 8.71
CA ASP A 230 4.16 3.25 8.52
C ASP A 230 4.49 3.38 7.01
N LEU A 231 5.09 4.50 6.66
CA LEU A 231 5.45 4.87 5.29
C LEU A 231 6.92 4.62 4.97
N ARG A 232 7.75 4.28 5.97
CA ARG A 232 9.21 4.25 5.84
C ARG A 232 9.70 3.29 4.77
N HIS A 233 9.06 2.13 4.63
CA HIS A 233 9.46 1.14 3.63
C HIS A 233 9.12 1.60 2.21
N ALA A 234 7.90 2.06 1.98
CA ALA A 234 7.48 2.56 0.68
C ALA A 234 8.33 3.77 0.25
N ALA A 235 8.62 4.70 1.18
CA ALA A 235 9.50 5.84 0.92
C ALA A 235 10.94 5.41 0.57
N ALA A 236 11.52 4.48 1.34
CA ALA A 236 12.87 3.98 1.10
C ALA A 236 13.00 3.21 -0.23
N GLN A 237 11.94 2.57 -0.68
CA GLN A 237 11.87 1.87 -1.98
C GLN A 237 11.52 2.79 -3.15
N GLY A 238 11.21 4.07 -2.89
CA GLY A 238 10.74 5.00 -3.93
C GLY A 238 9.38 4.62 -4.51
N THR A 239 8.55 3.91 -3.75
CA THR A 239 7.20 3.48 -4.16
C THR A 239 6.10 4.24 -3.44
N LEU A 240 6.44 5.15 -2.52
CA LEU A 240 5.47 5.99 -1.85
C LEU A 240 4.94 7.06 -2.80
N VAL A 241 3.64 7.08 -3.01
CA VAL A 241 2.95 8.08 -3.84
C VAL A 241 1.82 8.73 -3.09
N ILE A 242 1.57 9.99 -3.41
CA ILE A 242 0.57 10.83 -2.78
C ILE A 242 -0.21 11.61 -3.84
N GLY A 243 -1.47 11.92 -3.55
CA GLY A 243 -2.28 12.75 -4.43
C GLY A 243 -3.52 13.30 -3.73
N ALA A 244 -3.89 14.54 -4.04
CA ALA A 244 -5.14 15.13 -3.59
C ALA A 244 -6.26 14.73 -4.56
N VAL A 245 -7.10 13.81 -4.14
CA VAL A 245 -8.18 13.25 -4.95
C VAL A 245 -9.48 13.99 -4.66
N ARG A 246 -10.14 14.49 -5.70
CA ARG A 246 -11.42 15.23 -5.59
C ARG A 246 -12.52 14.35 -5.02
N VAL A 247 -13.29 14.92 -4.08
CA VAL A 247 -14.47 14.26 -3.49
C VAL A 247 -15.70 14.46 -4.38
N HIS A 248 -16.29 13.36 -4.79
CA HIS A 248 -17.61 13.34 -5.39
C HIS A 248 -18.67 13.07 -4.33
N ARG A 249 -19.49 14.09 -4.04
CA ARG A 249 -20.64 13.96 -3.15
C ARG A 249 -21.84 13.46 -3.96
N GLN A 250 -22.24 12.24 -3.71
CA GLN A 250 -23.48 11.75 -4.31
C GLN A 250 -24.65 12.46 -3.62
N ALA A 251 -25.45 13.15 -4.41
CA ALA A 251 -26.71 13.69 -3.92
C ALA A 251 -27.61 12.56 -3.40
N PRO A 252 -28.38 12.78 -2.31
CA PRO A 252 -29.33 11.77 -1.85
C PRO A 252 -30.24 11.42 -3.01
N ARG A 253 -30.32 10.14 -3.38
CA ARG A 253 -31.34 9.65 -4.30
C ARG A 253 -32.63 9.74 -3.54
N PHE A 254 -33.44 10.75 -3.83
CA PHE A 254 -34.82 10.74 -3.40
C PHE A 254 -35.46 9.53 -4.07
N ALA A 255 -35.82 8.51 -3.28
CA ALA A 255 -36.70 7.45 -3.72
C ALA A 255 -38.04 8.09 -4.03
N GLY A 256 -38.37 8.21 -5.33
CA GLY A 256 -39.69 8.59 -5.81
C GLY A 256 -40.64 7.40 -5.69
#